data_42927d6f3b22241ef4c7d32e183a4467
#
_entry.id   42927d6f3b22241ef4c7d32e183a4467
#
_cell.length_a   1.000
_cell.length_b   1.000
_cell.length_c   1.000
_cell.angle_alpha   90.00
_cell.angle_beta   90.00
_cell.angle_gamma   90.00
#
_symmetry.space_group_name_H-M   'P 1'
#
loop_
_entity.id
_entity.type
_entity.pdbx_description
1 polymer ?
#
loop_
_entity_poly.entity_id
_entity_poly.type
_entity_poly.pdbx_seq_one_letter_code
_entity_poly.pdbx_strand_id
1 'polypeptide(L)'
;NAPVQIKQQNVEFSGAGQNESQFQVIRVLPDQEVGDVFNHGLYEQTKARITEAASNNGFFDSYWRLHDVKIAQPQDTADINLRYETGERYKLGAVEFRMSDPSKPFPIDLDVLQSMVSWQDGADYAFWRVNGLANNLTNSRYFNYTLVDAVRPDPIEKPLELAPDIQALVDQQKISESDASIQDKKKVASSQEVTQFVVNEREFAGTTDAQSEQNLRQLRVEQENKETEEDRLKAQAREEKKVPVIVTLNADRLNSAEMGAGFGSDTGVRLRGQYRRAIVNRRGHSFDANLELSQIRQSIDGHYNIPYNHPLNDYISLVGGYEREEREGVAQGMGLMIK
;
A
#
# COMPACT_ATOMS: atom_id res chain seq x y z
N ASN A 1 22.11 -15.63 -37.30
CA ASN A 1 22.23 -16.12 -35.93
C ASN A 1 20.96 -16.89 -35.62
N ALA A 2 21.09 -18.16 -35.21
CA ALA A 2 19.95 -18.95 -34.76
C ALA A 2 19.41 -18.36 -33.44
N PRO A 3 18.10 -18.45 -33.17
CA PRO A 3 17.55 -17.99 -31.92
C PRO A 3 18.07 -18.88 -30.77
N VAL A 4 18.44 -18.25 -29.65
CA VAL A 4 18.90 -18.95 -28.45
C VAL A 4 17.73 -19.68 -27.81
N GLN A 5 17.84 -20.99 -27.60
CA GLN A 5 16.79 -21.79 -26.97
C GLN A 5 17.12 -22.12 -25.51
N ILE A 6 16.11 -22.19 -24.68
CA ILE A 6 16.25 -22.55 -23.26
C ILE A 6 16.52 -24.06 -23.19
N LYS A 7 17.71 -24.42 -22.74
CA LYS A 7 18.10 -25.80 -22.51
C LYS A 7 17.73 -26.30 -21.13
N GLN A 8 17.88 -25.42 -20.13
CA GLN A 8 17.62 -25.74 -18.73
C GLN A 8 17.07 -24.50 -18.00
N GLN A 9 16.13 -24.72 -17.11
CA GLN A 9 15.60 -23.69 -16.23
C GLN A 9 15.46 -24.28 -14.83
N ASN A 10 16.20 -23.70 -13.88
CA ASN A 10 16.17 -24.07 -12.48
C ASN A 10 15.60 -22.89 -11.67
N VAL A 11 14.49 -23.13 -10.99
CA VAL A 11 13.89 -22.18 -10.05
C VAL A 11 13.84 -22.84 -8.68
N GLU A 12 14.61 -22.32 -7.74
CA GLU A 12 14.75 -22.86 -6.39
C GLU A 12 14.38 -21.81 -5.35
N PHE A 13 13.61 -22.23 -4.37
CA PHE A 13 13.26 -21.42 -3.20
C PHE A 13 13.86 -22.04 -1.95
N SER A 14 14.37 -21.19 -1.07
CA SER A 14 14.85 -21.53 0.28
C SER A 14 14.19 -20.65 1.33
N GLY A 15 14.33 -21.02 2.59
CA GLY A 15 13.70 -20.29 3.70
C GLY A 15 12.34 -20.85 4.10
N ALA A 16 11.67 -20.16 5.01
CA ALA A 16 10.41 -20.64 5.58
C ALA A 16 9.27 -20.73 4.54
N GLY A 17 9.33 -19.91 3.49
CA GLY A 17 8.34 -19.90 2.42
C GLY A 17 8.58 -20.88 1.27
N GLN A 18 9.63 -21.71 1.32
CA GLN A 18 10.01 -22.57 0.20
C GLN A 18 8.89 -23.49 -0.29
N ASN A 19 7.99 -23.92 0.58
CA ASN A 19 6.87 -24.81 0.24
C ASN A 19 5.54 -24.07 0.07
N GLU A 20 5.52 -22.74 0.18
CA GLU A 20 4.32 -21.96 -0.02
C GLU A 20 3.82 -22.05 -1.47
N SER A 21 2.51 -22.23 -1.63
CA SER A 21 1.89 -22.42 -2.94
C SER A 21 2.17 -21.27 -3.91
N GLN A 22 2.27 -20.04 -3.40
CA GLN A 22 2.53 -18.85 -4.19
C GLN A 22 3.88 -18.90 -4.91
N PHE A 23 4.91 -19.50 -4.29
CA PHE A 23 6.21 -19.70 -4.90
C PHE A 23 6.25 -20.96 -5.76
N GLN A 24 5.64 -22.05 -5.30
CA GLN A 24 5.62 -23.31 -6.00
C GLN A 24 4.92 -23.23 -7.37
N VAL A 25 3.85 -22.43 -7.47
CA VAL A 25 3.18 -22.18 -8.75
C VAL A 25 4.13 -21.55 -9.77
N ILE A 26 4.97 -20.60 -9.37
CA ILE A 26 5.94 -19.94 -10.25
C ILE A 26 7.02 -20.93 -10.69
N ARG A 27 7.45 -21.83 -9.80
CA ARG A 27 8.42 -22.87 -10.11
C ARG A 27 7.90 -23.85 -11.17
N VAL A 28 6.63 -24.24 -11.07
CA VAL A 28 6.00 -25.21 -11.97
C VAL A 28 5.56 -24.57 -13.28
N LEU A 29 5.11 -23.31 -13.22
CA LEU A 29 4.58 -22.56 -14.37
C LEU A 29 5.31 -21.22 -14.51
N PRO A 30 6.61 -21.23 -14.87
CA PRO A 30 7.32 -19.99 -15.21
C PRO A 30 6.77 -19.40 -16.52
N ASP A 31 7.13 -18.17 -16.84
CA ASP A 31 6.61 -17.47 -18.03
C ASP A 31 7.18 -17.98 -19.35
N GLN A 32 8.24 -18.79 -19.31
CA GLN A 32 8.80 -19.50 -20.46
C GLN A 32 9.30 -20.88 -20.03
N GLU A 33 9.32 -21.84 -20.96
CA GLU A 33 9.65 -23.23 -20.68
C GLU A 33 10.92 -23.67 -21.39
N VAL A 34 11.44 -24.82 -20.97
CA VAL A 34 12.58 -25.50 -21.68
C VAL A 34 12.17 -25.81 -23.10
N GLY A 35 13.00 -25.42 -24.07
CA GLY A 35 12.74 -25.56 -25.49
C GLY A 35 12.23 -24.30 -26.17
N ASP A 36 11.71 -23.32 -25.39
CA ASP A 36 11.32 -22.03 -25.95
C ASP A 36 12.53 -21.21 -26.38
N VAL A 37 12.27 -20.24 -27.27
CA VAL A 37 13.25 -19.20 -27.58
C VAL A 37 13.37 -18.28 -26.37
N PHE A 38 14.57 -18.10 -25.86
CA PHE A 38 14.83 -17.25 -24.72
C PHE A 38 14.34 -15.81 -24.96
N ASN A 39 13.49 -15.32 -24.08
CA ASN A 39 12.98 -13.97 -24.08
C ASN A 39 13.35 -13.29 -22.75
N HIS A 40 14.15 -12.24 -22.83
CA HIS A 40 14.58 -11.49 -21.65
C HIS A 40 13.41 -10.84 -20.90
N GLY A 41 12.40 -10.36 -21.60
CA GLY A 41 11.20 -9.78 -21.00
C GLY A 41 10.42 -10.78 -20.13
N LEU A 42 10.26 -12.02 -20.63
CA LEU A 42 9.61 -13.09 -19.86
C LEU A 42 10.47 -13.57 -18.67
N TYR A 43 11.79 -13.53 -18.80
CA TYR A 43 12.71 -13.79 -17.69
C TYR A 43 12.53 -12.75 -16.57
N GLU A 44 12.52 -11.47 -16.90
CA GLU A 44 12.27 -10.39 -15.93
C GLU A 44 10.86 -10.47 -15.35
N GLN A 45 9.88 -10.89 -16.13
CA GLN A 45 8.50 -11.08 -15.65
C GLN A 45 8.42 -12.20 -14.61
N THR A 46 9.10 -13.33 -14.82
CA THR A 46 9.16 -14.41 -13.82
C THR A 46 9.83 -13.92 -12.52
N LYS A 47 10.92 -13.18 -12.62
CA LYS A 47 11.58 -12.57 -11.45
C LYS A 47 10.63 -11.61 -10.71
N ALA A 48 9.93 -10.75 -11.43
CA ALA A 48 8.96 -9.82 -10.85
C ALA A 48 7.83 -10.56 -10.12
N ARG A 49 7.29 -11.64 -10.68
CA ARG A 49 6.30 -12.50 -10.03
C ARG A 49 6.79 -13.08 -8.71
N ILE A 50 8.05 -13.48 -8.63
CA ILE A 50 8.66 -14.01 -7.40
C ILE A 50 8.75 -12.92 -6.33
N THR A 51 9.27 -11.75 -6.66
CA THR A 51 9.40 -10.63 -5.72
C THR A 51 8.05 -10.09 -5.28
N GLU A 52 7.08 -10.05 -6.17
CA GLU A 52 5.71 -9.66 -5.85
C GLU A 52 5.02 -10.68 -4.92
N ALA A 53 5.18 -11.98 -5.18
CA ALA A 53 4.66 -13.03 -4.30
C ALA A 53 5.25 -12.92 -2.88
N ALA A 54 6.54 -12.64 -2.76
CA ALA A 54 7.19 -12.42 -1.47
C ALA A 54 6.62 -11.17 -0.76
N SER A 55 6.53 -10.06 -1.45
CA SER A 55 6.01 -8.81 -0.89
C SER A 55 4.55 -8.91 -0.47
N ASN A 56 3.70 -9.54 -1.29
CA ASN A 56 2.26 -9.67 -1.01
C ASN A 56 1.96 -10.64 0.15
N ASN A 57 2.88 -11.54 0.46
CA ASN A 57 2.70 -12.56 1.50
C ASN A 57 3.55 -12.34 2.76
N GLY A 58 4.23 -11.22 2.86
CA GLY A 58 4.94 -10.84 4.08
C GLY A 58 6.34 -11.41 4.23
N PHE A 59 6.98 -11.82 3.15
CA PHE A 59 8.37 -12.26 3.15
C PHE A 59 9.30 -11.08 2.89
N PHE A 60 9.42 -10.18 3.87
CA PHE A 60 10.16 -8.92 3.72
C PHE A 60 11.67 -9.05 3.94
N ASP A 61 12.15 -10.16 4.45
CA ASP A 61 13.58 -10.49 4.55
C ASP A 61 14.06 -11.32 3.35
N SER A 62 13.27 -11.42 2.31
CA SER A 62 13.59 -12.14 1.09
C SER A 62 14.63 -11.42 0.24
N TYR A 63 15.45 -12.20 -0.46
CA TYR A 63 16.46 -11.68 -1.36
C TYR A 63 16.85 -12.70 -2.44
N TRP A 64 17.44 -12.21 -3.53
CA TRP A 64 18.00 -13.05 -4.56
C TRP A 64 19.33 -13.64 -4.10
N ARG A 65 19.43 -14.97 -4.08
CA ARG A 65 20.70 -15.67 -3.92
C ARG A 65 21.44 -15.74 -5.24
N LEU A 66 20.72 -16.06 -6.33
CA LEU A 66 21.23 -16.13 -7.69
C LEU A 66 20.10 -15.81 -8.67
N HIS A 67 20.42 -15.03 -9.69
CA HIS A 67 19.58 -14.85 -10.88
C HIS A 67 20.51 -14.65 -12.07
N ASP A 68 20.75 -15.69 -12.85
CA ASP A 68 21.59 -15.61 -14.03
C ASP A 68 21.01 -16.35 -15.23
N VAL A 69 21.49 -15.96 -16.39
CA VAL A 69 21.25 -16.63 -17.66
C VAL A 69 22.60 -16.88 -18.30
N LYS A 70 22.99 -18.15 -18.44
CA LYS A 70 24.24 -18.56 -19.11
C LYS A 70 23.93 -18.94 -20.54
N ILE A 71 24.52 -18.21 -21.49
CA ILE A 71 24.37 -18.48 -22.91
C ILE A 71 25.62 -19.21 -23.41
N ALA A 72 25.42 -20.38 -23.95
CA ALA A 72 26.50 -21.21 -24.55
C ALA A 72 26.53 -21.05 -26.07
N GLN A 73 27.68 -20.64 -26.60
CA GLN A 73 27.95 -20.59 -28.03
C GLN A 73 29.05 -21.63 -28.37
N PRO A 74 29.00 -22.29 -29.51
CA PRO A 74 28.11 -22.06 -30.67
C PRO A 74 26.75 -22.80 -30.61
N GLN A 75 26.38 -23.40 -29.47
CA GLN A 75 25.18 -24.23 -29.34
C GLN A 75 23.88 -23.39 -29.33
N ASP A 76 24.00 -22.07 -29.19
CA ASP A 76 22.87 -21.12 -29.07
C ASP A 76 21.82 -21.57 -28.02
N THR A 77 22.30 -21.99 -26.84
CA THR A 77 21.47 -22.44 -25.73
C THR A 77 21.59 -21.52 -24.52
N ALA A 78 20.52 -21.42 -23.74
CA ALA A 78 20.44 -20.64 -22.50
C ALA A 78 20.11 -21.55 -21.31
N ASP A 79 20.87 -21.42 -20.23
CA ASP A 79 20.58 -22.02 -18.94
C ASP A 79 20.15 -20.91 -17.96
N ILE A 80 18.91 -20.98 -17.45
CA ILE A 80 18.34 -20.03 -16.50
C ILE A 80 18.46 -20.60 -15.09
N ASN A 81 19.04 -19.83 -14.18
CA ASN A 81 19.17 -20.19 -12.78
C ASN A 81 18.59 -19.08 -11.91
N LEU A 82 17.54 -19.40 -11.17
CA LEU A 82 16.90 -18.52 -10.22
C LEU A 82 16.90 -19.19 -8.84
N ARG A 83 17.56 -18.56 -7.87
CA ARG A 83 17.58 -18.98 -6.46
C ARG A 83 17.16 -17.83 -5.60
N TYR A 84 16.08 -18.02 -4.85
CA TYR A 84 15.46 -17.01 -4.04
C TYR A 84 15.31 -17.47 -2.59
N GLU A 85 15.84 -16.67 -1.66
CA GLU A 85 15.65 -16.88 -0.23
C GLU A 85 14.41 -16.12 0.20
N THR A 86 13.42 -16.82 0.74
CA THR A 86 12.17 -16.20 1.19
C THR A 86 12.30 -15.54 2.56
N GLY A 87 13.18 -16.06 3.41
CA GLY A 87 13.23 -15.66 4.82
C GLY A 87 11.99 -16.13 5.58
N GLU A 88 11.75 -15.51 6.71
CA GLU A 88 10.58 -15.77 7.55
C GLU A 88 9.39 -14.91 7.11
N ARG A 89 8.19 -15.45 7.31
CA ARG A 89 6.95 -14.72 7.06
C ARG A 89 6.64 -13.79 8.23
N TYR A 90 6.43 -12.51 7.93
CA TYR A 90 6.03 -11.52 8.91
C TYR A 90 4.56 -11.66 9.28
N LYS A 91 4.25 -11.20 10.49
CA LYS A 91 2.89 -11.11 11.02
C LYS A 91 2.37 -9.68 10.89
N LEU A 92 1.05 -9.52 10.91
CA LEU A 92 0.41 -8.23 11.08
C LEU A 92 0.37 -7.87 12.56
N GLY A 93 0.78 -6.66 12.89
CA GLY A 93 0.64 -6.07 14.21
C GLY A 93 -0.75 -5.47 14.43
N ALA A 94 -0.92 -4.84 15.59
CA ALA A 94 -2.12 -4.07 15.90
C ALA A 94 -2.29 -2.88 14.95
N VAL A 95 -3.54 -2.50 14.72
CA VAL A 95 -3.88 -1.32 13.91
C VAL A 95 -3.97 -0.10 14.82
N GLU A 96 -3.20 0.93 14.49
CA GLU A 96 -3.26 2.24 15.14
C GLU A 96 -4.03 3.22 14.27
N PHE A 97 -5.09 3.80 14.83
CA PHE A 97 -5.86 4.84 14.16
C PHE A 97 -5.38 6.22 14.61
N ARG A 98 -5.16 7.10 13.65
CA ARG A 98 -4.74 8.49 13.88
C ARG A 98 -5.62 9.44 13.09
N MET A 99 -5.88 10.62 13.65
CA MET A 99 -6.48 11.72 12.88
C MET A 99 -5.39 12.45 12.11
N SER A 100 -5.68 12.88 10.88
CA SER A 100 -4.78 13.71 10.07
C SER A 100 -4.42 15.02 10.74
N ASP A 101 -5.36 15.57 11.51
CA ASP A 101 -5.15 16.70 12.42
C ASP A 101 -5.20 16.17 13.86
N PRO A 102 -4.04 16.05 14.54
CA PRO A 102 -3.98 15.52 15.90
C PRO A 102 -4.78 16.33 16.94
N SER A 103 -5.11 17.57 16.63
CA SER A 103 -5.92 18.43 17.52
C SER A 103 -7.41 18.07 17.52
N LYS A 104 -7.87 17.33 16.51
CA LYS A 104 -9.26 16.92 16.36
C LYS A 104 -9.54 15.57 17.02
N PRO A 105 -10.65 15.46 17.78
CA PRO A 105 -11.05 14.18 18.35
C PRO A 105 -11.56 13.23 17.26
N PHE A 106 -11.51 11.92 17.55
CA PHE A 106 -12.16 10.94 16.69
C PHE A 106 -13.67 11.15 16.65
N PRO A 107 -14.25 11.25 15.46
CA PRO A 107 -15.71 11.43 15.31
C PRO A 107 -16.49 10.14 15.58
N ILE A 108 -15.83 8.99 15.53
CA ILE A 108 -16.36 7.65 15.76
C ILE A 108 -15.57 6.98 16.87
N ASP A 109 -16.23 6.15 17.67
CA ASP A 109 -15.58 5.35 18.70
C ASP A 109 -14.62 4.34 18.09
N LEU A 110 -13.49 4.11 18.75
CA LEU A 110 -12.43 3.23 18.25
C LEU A 110 -12.87 1.78 18.07
N ASP A 111 -13.81 1.28 18.88
CA ASP A 111 -14.36 -0.06 18.73
C ASP A 111 -15.12 -0.24 17.42
N VAL A 112 -15.80 0.80 16.94
CA VAL A 112 -16.46 0.79 15.62
C VAL A 112 -15.43 0.74 14.51
N LEU A 113 -14.34 1.53 14.61
CA LEU A 113 -13.24 1.49 13.66
C LEU A 113 -12.54 0.12 13.67
N GLN A 114 -12.29 -0.42 14.85
CA GLN A 114 -11.63 -1.72 15.03
C GLN A 114 -12.46 -2.86 14.45
N SER A 115 -13.80 -2.75 14.43
CA SER A 115 -14.69 -3.74 13.82
C SER A 115 -14.50 -3.89 12.30
N MET A 116 -13.91 -2.90 11.64
CA MET A 116 -13.60 -2.95 10.21
C MET A 116 -12.32 -3.71 9.90
N VAL A 117 -11.49 -4.00 10.89
CA VAL A 117 -10.26 -4.79 10.75
C VAL A 117 -10.64 -6.27 10.69
N SER A 118 -10.25 -6.94 9.60
CA SER A 118 -10.62 -8.33 9.32
C SER A 118 -9.67 -9.38 9.91
N TRP A 119 -8.62 -8.96 10.61
CA TRP A 119 -7.63 -9.86 11.20
C TRP A 119 -7.42 -9.61 12.69
N GLN A 120 -6.91 -10.61 13.37
CA GLN A 120 -6.45 -10.50 14.75
C GLN A 120 -4.95 -10.17 14.81
N ASP A 121 -4.50 -9.50 15.85
CA ASP A 121 -3.07 -9.26 16.09
C ASP A 121 -2.28 -10.56 16.02
N GLY A 122 -1.17 -10.56 15.28
CA GLY A 122 -0.35 -11.74 15.05
C GLY A 122 -0.80 -12.66 13.91
N ALA A 123 -1.82 -12.29 13.14
CA ALA A 123 -2.17 -12.99 11.90
C ALA A 123 -1.04 -12.85 10.87
N ASP A 124 -0.90 -13.82 9.97
CA ASP A 124 0.08 -13.74 8.90
C ASP A 124 -0.17 -12.51 8.02
N TYR A 125 0.90 -11.81 7.68
CA TYR A 125 0.79 -10.70 6.75
C TYR A 125 0.28 -11.20 5.41
N ALA A 126 -0.70 -10.51 4.88
CA ALA A 126 -1.17 -10.65 3.51
C ALA A 126 -1.62 -9.27 3.01
N PHE A 127 -1.19 -8.90 1.83
CA PHE A 127 -1.56 -7.60 1.22
C PHE A 127 -3.08 -7.43 1.11
N TRP A 128 -3.81 -8.50 0.78
CA TRP A 128 -5.26 -8.45 0.64
C TRP A 128 -5.99 -8.09 1.96
N ARG A 129 -5.40 -8.40 3.12
CA ARG A 129 -5.94 -8.00 4.43
C ARG A 129 -5.84 -6.49 4.63
N VAL A 130 -4.67 -5.93 4.36
CA VAL A 130 -4.43 -4.48 4.47
C VAL A 130 -5.29 -3.72 3.46
N ASN A 131 -5.34 -4.19 2.23
CA ASN A 131 -6.18 -3.61 1.18
C ASN A 131 -7.68 -3.75 1.51
N GLY A 132 -8.09 -4.84 2.13
CA GLY A 132 -9.45 -5.06 2.62
C GLY A 132 -9.86 -4.02 3.67
N LEU A 133 -8.98 -3.69 4.61
CA LEU A 133 -9.22 -2.61 5.58
C LEU A 133 -9.37 -1.26 4.88
N ALA A 134 -8.49 -0.94 3.93
CA ALA A 134 -8.57 0.29 3.16
C ALA A 134 -9.91 0.40 2.41
N ASN A 135 -10.35 -0.69 1.79
CA ASN A 135 -11.64 -0.76 1.10
C ASN A 135 -12.82 -0.61 2.07
N ASN A 136 -12.77 -1.25 3.24
CA ASN A 136 -13.81 -1.13 4.25
C ASN A 136 -13.96 0.32 4.75
N LEU A 137 -12.84 0.99 5.04
CA LEU A 137 -12.84 2.38 5.47
C LEU A 137 -13.38 3.32 4.37
N THR A 138 -12.98 3.09 3.13
CA THR A 138 -13.47 3.89 2.00
C THR A 138 -14.96 3.65 1.75
N ASN A 139 -15.41 2.41 1.77
CA ASN A 139 -16.80 2.03 1.51
C ASN A 139 -17.74 2.43 2.64
N SER A 140 -17.24 2.60 3.87
CA SER A 140 -18.03 3.11 4.99
C SER A 140 -18.52 4.54 4.74
N ARG A 141 -17.81 5.30 3.89
CA ARG A 141 -18.11 6.68 3.55
C ARG A 141 -18.16 7.62 4.77
N TYR A 142 -17.52 7.22 5.88
CA TYR A 142 -17.42 8.06 7.08
C TYR A 142 -16.40 9.18 6.92
N PHE A 143 -15.34 8.92 6.17
CA PHE A 143 -14.20 9.82 6.06
C PHE A 143 -14.06 10.34 4.63
N ASN A 144 -13.64 11.58 4.50
CA ASN A 144 -13.28 12.18 3.21
C ASN A 144 -11.86 11.80 2.76
N TYR A 145 -11.02 11.36 3.70
CA TYR A 145 -9.68 10.85 3.43
C TYR A 145 -9.33 9.72 4.38
N THR A 146 -8.79 8.65 3.83
CA THR A 146 -8.25 7.50 4.57
C THR A 146 -6.93 7.07 3.94
N LEU A 147 -5.93 6.86 4.77
CA LEU A 147 -4.65 6.28 4.39
C LEU A 147 -4.36 5.09 5.30
N VAL A 148 -4.23 3.91 4.72
CA VAL A 148 -3.82 2.70 5.44
C VAL A 148 -2.38 2.39 5.06
N ASP A 149 -1.48 2.53 6.01
CA ASP A 149 -0.05 2.32 5.83
C ASP A 149 0.42 1.12 6.66
N ALA A 150 0.81 0.05 5.98
CA ALA A 150 1.52 -1.06 6.59
C ALA A 150 3.02 -0.74 6.55
N VAL A 151 3.61 -0.45 7.70
CA VAL A 151 5.02 -0.08 7.80
C VAL A 151 5.89 -1.33 7.63
N ARG A 152 6.33 -1.55 6.39
CA ARG A 152 7.17 -2.68 6.00
C ARG A 152 8.65 -2.30 6.13
N PRO A 153 9.52 -3.24 6.56
CA PRO A 153 10.96 -2.99 6.55
C PRO A 153 11.48 -2.79 5.12
N ASP A 154 12.61 -2.12 4.99
CA ASP A 154 13.25 -1.89 3.71
C ASP A 154 13.73 -3.21 3.09
N PRO A 155 13.74 -3.34 1.76
CA PRO A 155 14.22 -4.52 1.07
C PRO A 155 15.67 -4.87 1.45
N ILE A 156 15.96 -6.17 1.49
CA ILE A 156 17.32 -6.67 1.72
C ILE A 156 17.96 -6.95 0.35
N GLU A 157 19.14 -6.39 0.14
CA GLU A 157 19.99 -6.71 -0.99
C GLU A 157 21.28 -7.38 -0.50
N LYS A 158 21.59 -8.54 -1.05
CA LYS A 158 22.83 -9.26 -0.77
C LYS A 158 23.59 -9.53 -2.06
N PRO A 159 24.92 -9.62 -2.01
CA PRO A 159 25.69 -10.05 -3.16
C PRO A 159 25.23 -11.41 -3.66
N LEU A 160 25.17 -11.59 -4.98
CA LEU A 160 24.81 -12.86 -5.60
C LEU A 160 25.85 -13.94 -5.30
N GLU A 161 25.41 -15.18 -5.17
CA GLU A 161 26.30 -16.33 -5.03
C GLU A 161 27.15 -16.50 -6.29
N LEU A 162 28.42 -16.74 -6.10
CA LEU A 162 29.36 -17.04 -7.15
C LEU A 162 29.72 -18.52 -7.12
N ALA A 163 30.18 -19.04 -8.26
CA ALA A 163 30.75 -20.38 -8.27
C ALA A 163 31.94 -20.47 -7.29
N PRO A 164 32.13 -21.60 -6.59
CA PRO A 164 33.11 -21.67 -5.50
C PRO A 164 34.55 -21.31 -5.92
N ASP A 165 34.94 -21.64 -7.14
CA ASP A 165 36.22 -21.27 -7.74
C ASP A 165 36.35 -19.77 -7.98
N ILE A 166 35.29 -19.13 -8.46
CA ILE A 166 35.25 -17.67 -8.68
C ILE A 166 35.19 -16.96 -7.35
N GLN A 167 34.45 -17.47 -6.37
CA GLN A 167 34.38 -16.91 -5.03
C GLN A 167 35.75 -16.88 -4.37
N ALA A 168 36.51 -17.99 -4.49
CA ALA A 168 37.87 -18.04 -3.95
C ALA A 168 38.81 -17.00 -4.59
N LEU A 169 38.69 -16.78 -5.90
CA LEU A 169 39.47 -15.71 -6.59
C LEU A 169 39.09 -14.32 -6.13
N VAL A 170 37.81 -14.05 -5.98
CA VAL A 170 37.32 -12.73 -5.48
C VAL A 170 37.79 -12.49 -4.05
N ASP A 171 37.75 -13.51 -3.19
CA ASP A 171 38.21 -13.42 -1.81
C ASP A 171 39.71 -13.20 -1.73
N GLN A 172 40.51 -13.85 -2.59
CA GLN A 172 41.95 -13.60 -2.71
C GLN A 172 42.23 -12.15 -3.18
N GLN A 173 41.46 -11.64 -4.14
CA GLN A 173 41.64 -10.27 -4.61
C GLN A 173 41.29 -9.24 -3.53
N LYS A 174 40.21 -9.45 -2.79
CA LYS A 174 39.83 -8.59 -1.66
C LYS A 174 40.89 -8.56 -0.56
N ILE A 175 41.51 -9.72 -0.27
CA ILE A 175 42.59 -9.79 0.70
C ILE A 175 43.81 -8.99 0.20
N SER A 176 44.18 -9.13 -1.09
CA SER A 176 45.30 -8.39 -1.66
C SER A 176 45.05 -6.87 -1.68
N GLU A 177 43.82 -6.43 -1.97
CA GLU A 177 43.41 -5.03 -1.94
C GLU A 177 43.39 -4.46 -0.51
N SER A 178 42.96 -5.26 0.48
CA SER A 178 42.99 -4.86 1.89
C SER A 178 44.42 -4.70 2.40
N ASP A 179 45.33 -5.57 2.02
CA ASP A 179 46.77 -5.48 2.35
C ASP A 179 47.44 -4.28 1.68
N ALA A 180 47.08 -3.99 0.40
CA ALA A 180 47.52 -2.80 -0.29
C ALA A 180 47.01 -1.51 0.37
N SER A 181 45.73 -1.50 0.79
CA SER A 181 45.13 -0.34 1.47
C SER A 181 45.72 -0.09 2.87
N ILE A 182 46.22 -1.11 3.54
CA ILE A 182 46.89 -1.01 4.83
C ILE A 182 48.34 -0.40 4.64
N GLN A 183 49.00 -0.76 3.55
CA GLN A 183 50.31 -0.17 3.22
C GLN A 183 50.18 1.30 2.78
N ASP A 184 49.14 1.68 2.04
CA ASP A 184 48.89 3.07 1.66
C ASP A 184 48.46 3.93 2.86
N LYS A 185 47.65 3.40 3.80
CA LYS A 185 47.33 4.12 5.02
C LYS A 185 48.54 4.39 5.92
N LYS A 186 49.56 3.55 5.86
CA LYS A 186 50.81 3.79 6.57
C LYS A 186 51.67 4.90 5.94
N LYS A 187 51.47 5.21 4.63
CA LYS A 187 52.17 6.24 3.89
C LYS A 187 51.45 7.59 3.93
N VAL A 188 50.15 7.64 4.18
CA VAL A 188 49.30 8.86 4.19
C VAL A 188 49.16 9.47 5.59
N ALA A 189 49.66 8.82 6.66
CA ALA A 189 49.61 9.36 8.03
C ALA A 189 50.58 10.52 8.28
N SER A 190 51.27 11.05 7.25
CA SER A 190 52.19 12.19 7.38
C SER A 190 51.78 13.45 6.60
N SER A 191 50.59 13.55 6.09
CA SER A 191 50.14 14.78 5.42
C SER A 191 48.64 15.02 5.75
N GLN A 192 48.41 15.65 6.89
CA GLN A 192 47.16 16.29 7.18
C GLN A 192 47.14 17.70 6.57
N GLU A 193 46.43 17.87 5.49
CA GLU A 193 45.82 19.16 5.16
C GLU A 193 44.31 18.96 5.06
N VAL A 194 43.64 19.48 6.08
CA VAL A 194 42.18 19.56 6.14
C VAL A 194 41.77 20.69 5.20
N THR A 195 41.27 20.36 4.02
CA THR A 195 40.62 21.36 3.18
C THR A 195 39.14 21.44 3.66
N GLN A 196 38.87 22.43 4.49
CA GLN A 196 37.52 22.88 4.78
C GLN A 196 36.92 23.46 3.49
N PHE A 197 35.97 22.78 2.91
CA PHE A 197 35.08 23.40 1.94
C PHE A 197 34.11 24.32 2.68
N VAL A 198 34.45 25.61 2.69
CA VAL A 198 33.52 26.68 3.06
C VAL A 198 32.56 26.84 1.86
N VAL A 199 31.36 26.40 2.01
CA VAL A 199 30.26 26.75 1.09
C VAL A 199 29.96 28.23 1.38
N ASN A 200 30.39 29.13 0.49
CA ASN A 200 29.95 30.51 0.49
C ASN A 200 28.42 30.53 0.18
N GLU A 201 27.63 30.72 1.20
CA GLU A 201 26.26 31.18 1.06
C GLU A 201 26.33 32.62 0.45
N ARG A 202 26.05 32.70 -0.84
CA ARG A 202 25.67 33.97 -1.42
C ARG A 202 24.30 34.33 -0.91
N GLU A 203 24.25 35.34 -0.07
CA GLU A 203 23.06 36.06 0.33
C GLU A 203 22.21 36.42 -0.91
N PHE A 204 21.11 35.75 -1.10
CA PHE A 204 20.00 36.27 -1.85
C PHE A 204 19.17 37.10 -0.88
N ALA A 205 19.45 38.43 -0.85
CA ALA A 205 18.62 39.40 -0.18
C ALA A 205 17.31 39.56 -0.94
N GLY A 206 16.35 38.70 -0.65
CA GLY A 206 14.96 38.88 -0.98
C GLY A 206 14.20 38.88 0.35
N THR A 207 13.46 39.94 0.62
CA THR A 207 12.61 40.14 1.76
C THR A 207 11.59 38.99 1.90
N THR A 208 11.99 37.94 2.61
CA THR A 208 11.09 36.88 3.03
C THR A 208 10.65 37.21 4.44
N ASP A 209 9.35 37.38 4.64
CA ASP A 209 8.77 37.60 5.95
C ASP A 209 9.28 36.57 6.97
N ALA A 210 9.71 37.04 8.14
CA ALA A 210 10.20 36.20 9.23
C ALA A 210 9.21 35.07 9.60
N GLN A 211 7.95 35.26 9.30
CA GLN A 211 6.87 34.29 9.49
C GLN A 211 6.94 33.14 8.47
N SER A 212 7.38 33.40 7.23
CA SER A 212 7.59 32.37 6.20
C SER A 212 8.78 31.47 6.54
N GLU A 213 9.86 32.03 7.07
CA GLU A 213 11.03 31.26 7.51
C GLU A 213 10.72 30.38 8.72
N GLN A 214 9.93 30.87 9.67
CA GLN A 214 9.50 30.06 10.81
C GLN A 214 8.59 28.91 10.37
N ASN A 215 7.67 29.14 9.45
CA ASN A 215 6.83 28.10 8.90
C ASN A 215 7.64 27.04 8.14
N LEU A 216 8.63 27.45 7.33
CA LEU A 216 9.52 26.54 6.63
C LEU A 216 10.39 25.71 7.59
N ARG A 217 10.87 26.31 8.69
CA ARG A 217 11.63 25.58 9.73
C ARG A 217 10.74 24.58 10.45
N GLN A 218 9.52 24.95 10.80
CA GLN A 218 8.56 24.04 11.42
C GLN A 218 8.23 22.86 10.51
N LEU A 219 7.94 23.10 9.23
CA LEU A 219 7.69 22.05 8.25
C LEU A 219 8.88 21.11 8.09
N ARG A 220 10.10 21.63 8.09
CA ARG A 220 11.31 20.81 8.01
C ARG A 220 11.49 19.93 9.25
N VAL A 221 11.32 20.49 10.44
CA VAL A 221 11.39 19.73 11.70
C VAL A 221 10.31 18.66 11.77
N GLU A 222 9.09 18.96 11.32
CA GLU A 222 8.00 17.97 11.25
C GLU A 222 8.32 16.85 10.26
N GLN A 223 8.92 17.16 9.14
CA GLN A 223 9.33 16.17 8.14
C GLN A 223 10.47 15.28 8.66
N GLU A 224 11.50 15.86 9.26
CA GLU A 224 12.58 15.11 9.90
C GLU A 224 12.07 14.20 11.03
N ASN A 225 11.13 14.67 11.84
CA ASN A 225 10.53 13.87 12.89
C ASN A 225 9.70 12.70 12.35
N LYS A 226 8.97 12.90 11.24
CA LYS A 226 8.22 11.83 10.56
C LYS A 226 9.14 10.77 9.96
N GLU A 227 10.21 11.18 9.28
CA GLU A 227 11.22 10.27 8.72
C GLU A 227 11.88 9.44 9.83
N THR A 228 12.24 10.06 10.95
CA THR A 228 12.83 9.36 12.11
C THR A 228 11.85 8.37 12.75
N GLU A 229 10.56 8.72 12.86
CA GLU A 229 9.53 7.80 13.38
C GLU A 229 9.33 6.61 12.43
N GLU A 230 9.27 6.85 11.14
CA GLU A 230 9.13 5.80 10.12
C GLU A 230 10.31 4.83 10.16
N ASP A 231 11.54 5.33 10.21
CA ASP A 231 12.75 4.52 10.31
C ASP A 231 12.77 3.65 11.59
N ARG A 232 12.34 4.22 12.72
CA ARG A 232 12.20 3.48 13.98
C ARG A 232 11.17 2.36 13.87
N LEU A 233 10.01 2.63 13.26
CA LEU A 233 8.95 1.65 13.06
C LEU A 233 9.40 0.53 12.11
N LYS A 234 10.12 0.85 11.04
CA LYS A 234 10.68 -0.14 10.12
C LYS A 234 11.71 -1.05 10.82
N ALA A 235 12.59 -0.48 11.65
CA ALA A 235 13.56 -1.23 12.42
C ALA A 235 12.89 -2.17 13.44
N GLN A 236 11.88 -1.67 14.15
CA GLN A 236 11.08 -2.46 15.09
C GLN A 236 10.32 -3.59 14.36
N ALA A 237 9.73 -3.30 13.20
CA ALA A 237 9.05 -4.31 12.39
C ALA A 237 9.99 -5.45 12.00
N ARG A 238 11.24 -5.14 11.66
CA ARG A 238 12.26 -6.14 11.32
C ARG A 238 12.69 -6.98 12.52
N GLU A 239 12.84 -6.37 13.69
CA GLU A 239 13.22 -7.06 14.91
C GLU A 239 12.12 -8.00 15.40
N GLU A 240 10.88 -7.52 15.43
CA GLU A 240 9.73 -8.27 15.92
C GLU A 240 9.11 -9.21 14.89
N LYS A 241 9.49 -9.12 13.63
CA LYS A 241 8.84 -9.80 12.48
C LYS A 241 7.33 -9.52 12.42
N LYS A 242 6.96 -8.31 12.82
CA LYS A 242 5.59 -7.80 12.83
C LYS A 242 5.51 -6.46 12.11
N VAL A 243 4.52 -6.33 11.24
CA VAL A 243 4.26 -5.09 10.50
C VAL A 243 3.17 -4.30 11.21
N PRO A 244 3.48 -3.13 11.79
CA PRO A 244 2.45 -2.24 12.34
C PRO A 244 1.64 -1.62 11.18
N VAL A 245 0.33 -1.49 11.39
CA VAL A 245 -0.57 -0.85 10.45
C VAL A 245 -1.06 0.46 11.04
N ILE A 246 -0.77 1.56 10.37
CA ILE A 246 -1.16 2.92 10.80
C ILE A 246 -2.23 3.43 9.83
N VAL A 247 -3.37 3.81 10.39
CA VAL A 247 -4.48 4.36 9.63
C VAL A 247 -4.63 5.84 9.96
N THR A 248 -4.52 6.69 8.95
CA THR A 248 -4.73 8.13 9.08
C THR A 248 -6.08 8.50 8.48
N LEU A 249 -6.89 9.20 9.25
CA LEU A 249 -8.28 9.52 8.93
C LEU A 249 -8.49 11.02 8.92
N ASN A 250 -9.34 11.50 8.01
CA ASN A 250 -9.84 12.86 7.99
C ASN A 250 -11.37 12.84 7.81
N ALA A 251 -12.08 13.54 8.67
CA ALA A 251 -13.53 13.63 8.69
C ALA A 251 -14.02 15.11 8.66
N ASP A 252 -13.35 15.97 7.93
CA ASP A 252 -13.69 17.39 7.85
C ASP A 252 -14.99 17.66 7.07
N ARG A 253 -15.45 16.69 6.27
CA ARG A 253 -16.67 16.78 5.47
C ARG A 253 -17.70 15.75 5.91
N LEU A 254 -18.37 16.04 7.01
CA LEU A 254 -19.45 15.19 7.53
C LEU A 254 -20.75 15.26 6.72
N ASN A 255 -20.97 16.38 6.05
CA ASN A 255 -22.18 16.61 5.26
C ASN A 255 -21.82 16.75 3.78
N SER A 256 -22.59 16.12 2.93
CA SER A 256 -22.54 16.29 1.48
C SER A 256 -23.93 16.51 0.91
N ALA A 257 -24.05 17.43 -0.02
CA ALA A 257 -25.29 17.69 -0.75
C ALA A 257 -24.97 17.78 -2.24
N GLU A 258 -25.71 17.03 -3.04
CA GLU A 258 -25.62 17.06 -4.49
C GLU A 258 -26.98 17.46 -5.06
N MET A 259 -26.98 18.31 -6.07
CA MET A 259 -28.18 18.73 -6.77
C MET A 259 -27.96 18.57 -8.27
N GLY A 260 -28.95 18.01 -8.94
CA GLY A 260 -28.96 17.83 -10.38
C GLY A 260 -30.26 18.29 -11.00
N ALA A 261 -30.17 18.89 -12.18
CA ALA A 261 -31.31 19.21 -13.01
C ALA A 261 -31.19 18.49 -14.36
N GLY A 262 -32.30 18.01 -14.87
CA GLY A 262 -32.39 17.33 -16.15
C GLY A 262 -33.70 17.65 -16.87
N PHE A 263 -33.74 17.37 -18.16
CA PHE A 263 -34.96 17.49 -18.97
C PHE A 263 -35.18 16.16 -19.71
N GLY A 264 -36.40 15.67 -19.63
CA GLY A 264 -36.84 14.47 -20.36
C GLY A 264 -38.00 14.84 -21.26
N SER A 265 -38.06 14.29 -22.49
CA SER A 265 -39.13 14.56 -23.47
C SER A 265 -40.52 14.19 -22.94
N ASP A 266 -40.60 13.17 -22.12
CA ASP A 266 -41.85 12.58 -21.56
C ASP A 266 -42.13 13.02 -20.13
N THR A 267 -41.16 13.55 -19.40
CA THR A 267 -41.28 13.86 -17.98
C THR A 267 -41.03 15.33 -17.63
N GLY A 268 -40.69 16.13 -18.66
CA GLY A 268 -40.36 17.52 -18.48
C GLY A 268 -39.11 17.80 -17.68
N VAL A 269 -39.11 18.89 -16.91
CA VAL A 269 -38.00 19.25 -16.00
C VAL A 269 -37.98 18.31 -14.80
N ARG A 270 -36.79 17.78 -14.52
CA ARG A 270 -36.50 16.97 -13.31
C ARG A 270 -35.46 17.64 -12.46
N LEU A 271 -35.73 17.72 -11.17
CA LEU A 271 -34.76 18.14 -10.16
C LEU A 271 -34.51 16.94 -9.23
N ARG A 272 -33.21 16.67 -8.97
CA ARG A 272 -32.78 15.68 -8.01
C ARG A 272 -31.91 16.33 -6.97
N GLY A 273 -32.15 15.98 -5.71
CA GLY A 273 -31.32 16.39 -4.58
C GLY A 273 -30.93 15.16 -3.79
N GLN A 274 -29.72 15.10 -3.35
CA GLN A 274 -29.22 14.09 -2.42
C GLN A 274 -28.48 14.77 -1.30
N TYR A 275 -28.81 14.41 -0.07
CA TYR A 275 -28.11 14.86 1.12
C TYR A 275 -27.64 13.66 1.90
N ARG A 276 -26.40 13.72 2.38
CA ARG A 276 -25.81 12.71 3.24
C ARG A 276 -25.12 13.35 4.42
N ARG A 277 -25.42 12.83 5.61
CA ARG A 277 -24.61 13.04 6.82
C ARG A 277 -23.87 11.75 7.13
N ALA A 278 -22.56 11.77 6.93
CA ALA A 278 -21.71 10.57 7.03
C ALA A 278 -21.66 10.03 8.46
N ILE A 279 -21.60 10.90 9.46
CA ILE A 279 -21.51 10.54 10.87
C ILE A 279 -22.51 11.38 11.64
N VAL A 280 -23.57 10.75 12.16
CA VAL A 280 -24.57 11.40 13.00
C VAL A 280 -24.13 11.41 14.47
N ASN A 281 -23.52 10.31 14.91
CA ASN A 281 -23.01 10.13 16.27
C ASN A 281 -21.75 9.27 16.30
N ARG A 282 -21.14 9.16 17.47
CA ARG A 282 -19.89 8.40 17.68
C ARG A 282 -20.02 6.90 17.43
N ARG A 283 -21.21 6.35 17.42
CA ARG A 283 -21.47 4.92 17.10
C ARG A 283 -21.53 4.65 15.61
N GLY A 284 -21.30 5.65 14.77
CA GLY A 284 -21.21 5.49 13.32
C GLY A 284 -22.59 5.45 12.64
N HIS A 285 -23.63 6.00 13.26
CA HIS A 285 -24.91 6.18 12.57
C HIS A 285 -24.77 7.15 11.41
N SER A 286 -25.42 6.88 10.31
CA SER A 286 -25.43 7.74 9.11
C SER A 286 -26.86 8.03 8.66
N PHE A 287 -27.01 9.13 7.94
CA PHE A 287 -28.30 9.55 7.38
C PHE A 287 -28.13 9.93 5.91
N ASP A 288 -29.01 9.42 5.08
CA ASP A 288 -29.13 9.76 3.66
C ASP A 288 -30.55 10.22 3.38
N ALA A 289 -30.71 11.26 2.58
CA ALA A 289 -31.99 11.73 2.07
C ALA A 289 -31.92 11.96 0.58
N ASN A 290 -32.94 11.54 -0.16
CA ASN A 290 -33.08 11.75 -1.58
C ASN A 290 -34.36 12.52 -1.87
N LEU A 291 -34.28 13.48 -2.76
CA LEU A 291 -35.39 14.26 -3.28
C LEU A 291 -35.44 14.12 -4.80
N GLU A 292 -36.58 13.77 -5.34
CA GLU A 292 -36.85 13.82 -6.77
C GLU A 292 -38.12 14.60 -7.04
N LEU A 293 -38.04 15.62 -7.88
CA LEU A 293 -39.16 16.45 -8.29
C LEU A 293 -39.24 16.46 -9.82
N SER A 294 -40.37 16.01 -10.35
CA SER A 294 -40.73 16.15 -11.75
C SER A 294 -42.21 16.49 -11.88
N GLN A 295 -42.66 16.79 -13.08
CA GLN A 295 -44.06 17.10 -13.29
C GLN A 295 -45.00 15.94 -12.99
N ILE A 296 -44.52 14.71 -13.19
CA ILE A 296 -45.29 13.45 -13.01
C ILE A 296 -44.99 12.71 -11.73
N ARG A 297 -43.79 12.95 -11.12
CA ARG A 297 -43.35 12.23 -9.93
C ARG A 297 -42.68 13.17 -8.95
N GLN A 298 -43.11 13.07 -7.71
CA GLN A 298 -42.52 13.79 -6.57
C GLN A 298 -42.22 12.77 -5.49
N SER A 299 -40.98 12.63 -5.10
CA SER A 299 -40.58 11.70 -4.06
C SER A 299 -39.55 12.31 -3.13
N ILE A 300 -39.65 11.99 -1.85
CA ILE A 300 -38.65 12.24 -0.84
C ILE A 300 -38.51 10.98 0.01
N ASP A 301 -37.32 10.49 0.17
CA ASP A 301 -37.01 9.37 1.04
C ASP A 301 -35.80 9.68 1.92
N GLY A 302 -35.79 9.06 3.09
CA GLY A 302 -34.72 9.17 4.06
C GLY A 302 -34.34 7.80 4.58
N HIS A 303 -33.05 7.58 4.77
CA HIS A 303 -32.47 6.36 5.32
C HIS A 303 -31.61 6.72 6.52
N TYR A 304 -31.95 6.16 7.68
CA TYR A 304 -31.13 6.26 8.88
C TYR A 304 -30.50 4.90 9.16
N ASN A 305 -29.17 4.83 9.08
CA ASN A 305 -28.43 3.58 9.18
C ASN A 305 -27.76 3.48 10.56
N ILE A 306 -27.97 2.36 11.22
CA ILE A 306 -27.46 2.04 12.55
C ILE A 306 -26.57 0.82 12.41
N PRO A 307 -25.22 0.94 12.50
CA PRO A 307 -24.32 -0.20 12.47
C PRO A 307 -24.49 -1.06 13.73
N TYR A 308 -24.43 -2.36 13.56
CA TYR A 308 -24.63 -3.33 14.63
C TYR A 308 -23.31 -4.02 15.01
N ASN A 309 -22.79 -4.93 14.17
CA ASN A 309 -21.49 -5.57 14.39
C ASN A 309 -20.41 -5.01 13.46
N HIS A 310 -20.76 -4.85 12.18
CA HIS A 310 -19.85 -4.35 11.15
C HIS A 310 -20.54 -3.26 10.34
N PRO A 311 -19.98 -2.05 10.25
CA PRO A 311 -20.64 -0.90 9.62
C PRO A 311 -21.08 -1.09 8.18
N LEU A 312 -20.47 -2.03 7.44
CA LEU A 312 -20.78 -2.28 6.04
C LEU A 312 -21.76 -3.47 5.84
N ASN A 313 -21.70 -4.47 6.71
CA ASN A 313 -22.40 -5.74 6.49
C ASN A 313 -23.60 -5.92 7.44
N ASP A 314 -23.47 -5.41 8.66
CA ASP A 314 -24.44 -5.66 9.74
C ASP A 314 -24.98 -4.33 10.24
N TYR A 315 -26.01 -3.81 9.59
CA TYR A 315 -26.66 -2.57 9.98
C TYR A 315 -28.18 -2.68 9.87
N ILE A 316 -28.86 -1.89 10.68
CA ILE A 316 -30.30 -1.70 10.62
C ILE A 316 -30.55 -0.37 9.91
N SER A 317 -31.36 -0.39 8.87
CA SER A 317 -31.77 0.83 8.16
C SER A 317 -33.24 1.12 8.42
N LEU A 318 -33.49 2.31 8.98
CA LEU A 318 -34.83 2.87 9.07
C LEU A 318 -35.07 3.69 7.81
N VAL A 319 -36.06 3.25 7.02
CA VAL A 319 -36.39 3.92 5.74
C VAL A 319 -37.77 4.54 5.87
N GLY A 320 -37.84 5.83 5.60
CA GLY A 320 -39.11 6.56 5.51
C GLY A 320 -39.18 7.34 4.22
N GLY A 321 -40.34 7.39 3.60
CA GLY A 321 -40.47 8.14 2.36
C GLY A 321 -41.90 8.50 2.03
N TYR A 322 -42.03 9.52 1.17
CA TYR A 322 -43.28 9.92 0.55
C TYR A 322 -43.08 9.97 -0.96
N GLU A 323 -44.02 9.36 -1.69
CA GLU A 323 -44.03 9.36 -3.15
C GLU A 323 -45.44 9.73 -3.63
N ARG A 324 -45.47 10.69 -4.55
CA ARG A 324 -46.66 11.03 -5.30
C ARG A 324 -46.35 10.89 -6.79
N GLU A 325 -47.10 10.04 -7.46
CA GLU A 325 -47.00 9.84 -8.89
C GLU A 325 -48.38 10.12 -9.52
N GLU A 326 -48.42 11.06 -10.48
CA GLU A 326 -49.60 11.29 -11.27
C GLU A 326 -49.56 10.42 -12.53
N ARG A 327 -50.22 9.28 -12.41
CA ARG A 327 -50.63 8.47 -13.55
C ARG A 327 -52.14 8.44 -13.62
N GLU A 328 -52.73 8.43 -14.79
CA GLU A 328 -54.17 8.23 -14.94
C GLU A 328 -54.59 6.94 -14.19
N GLY A 329 -55.18 7.11 -13.03
CA GLY A 329 -55.80 6.02 -12.26
C GLY A 329 -55.01 5.42 -11.07
N VAL A 330 -53.90 6.02 -10.60
CA VAL A 330 -53.09 5.45 -9.48
C VAL A 330 -53.11 6.29 -8.22
N ALA A 331 -53.25 5.63 -7.09
CA ALA A 331 -53.33 6.20 -5.74
C ALA A 331 -51.96 6.61 -5.17
N GLN A 332 -52.00 7.62 -4.28
CA GLN A 332 -50.83 8.09 -3.50
C GLN A 332 -50.41 7.02 -2.48
N GLY A 333 -49.08 6.84 -2.31
CA GLY A 333 -48.51 5.92 -1.32
C GLY A 333 -47.56 6.61 -0.34
N MET A 334 -47.71 6.33 0.94
CA MET A 334 -46.74 6.68 1.99
C MET A 334 -46.38 5.38 2.74
N GLY A 335 -45.09 5.14 2.92
CA GLY A 335 -44.62 3.94 3.58
C GLY A 335 -43.46 4.17 4.52
N LEU A 336 -43.47 3.44 5.64
CA LEU A 336 -42.33 3.27 6.53
C LEU A 336 -41.86 1.82 6.46
N MET A 337 -40.60 1.61 6.20
CA MET A 337 -40.00 0.27 6.14
C MET A 337 -38.80 0.19 7.09
N ILE A 338 -38.73 -0.88 7.86
CA ILE A 338 -37.56 -1.26 8.65
C ILE A 338 -36.90 -2.46 7.95
N LYS A 339 -35.62 -2.34 7.63
CA LYS A 339 -34.87 -3.38 6.94
C LYS A 339 -33.57 -3.70 7.65
#